data_ae1056b9a9f48ed2c34e4c357bec4e6b
#
_entry.id   ae1056b9a9f48ed2c34e4c357bec4e6b
#
_cell.length_a   1.000
_cell.length_b   1.000
_cell.length_c   1.000
_cell.angle_alpha   90.00
_cell.angle_beta   90.00
_cell.angle_gamma   90.00
#
_symmetry.space_group_name_H-M   'P 1'
#
loop_
_entity.id
_entity.type
_entity.pdbx_description
1 polymer ?
#
loop_
_entity_poly.entity_id
_entity_poly.type
_entity_poly.pdbx_seq_one_letter_code
_entity_poly.pdbx_strand_id
1 'polypeptide(L)'
;MKDLIILGAGGFGRELLQWVKDINRLEKKWQIKGFLDDNLKVLDGKKCDYGILGKIQDWQPSENEEFALAIANPQTKENVTNLLKSRGGVFAEIIHPGAKICDFAEWGEGLVMYPGAVLNPNCQVGNFVTLLASAVPHDAVIGDFVTISSNCGLTRGVRIGKRAFLADHACVLPEHKIGEDAYVGMGSVVVRNVPAGKKVFGNPARVIDL
;
A
#
# COMPACT_ATOMS: atom_id res chain seq x y z
N MET A 1 20.46 -5.49 13.54
CA MET A 1 19.07 -4.98 13.54
C MET A 1 19.09 -3.70 12.73
N LYS A 2 18.25 -3.63 11.69
CA LYS A 2 18.19 -2.45 10.82
C LYS A 2 17.40 -1.31 11.46
N ASP A 3 17.71 -0.08 11.08
CA ASP A 3 16.98 1.11 11.46
C ASP A 3 15.79 1.29 10.52
N LEU A 4 14.56 1.33 11.03
CA LEU A 4 13.36 1.50 10.21
C LEU A 4 12.87 2.95 10.26
N ILE A 5 12.69 3.53 9.08
CA ILE A 5 12.14 4.87 8.89
C ILE A 5 10.82 4.75 8.12
N ILE A 6 9.75 5.37 8.63
CA ILE A 6 8.43 5.33 7.99
C ILE A 6 8.28 6.54 7.07
N LEU A 7 7.93 6.31 5.82
CA LEU A 7 7.71 7.35 4.81
C LEU A 7 6.25 7.79 4.82
N GLY A 8 6.01 9.02 5.26
CA GLY A 8 4.70 9.58 5.53
C GLY A 8 4.30 9.46 6.99
N ALA A 9 4.01 10.60 7.66
CA ALA A 9 3.63 10.68 9.08
C ALA A 9 2.15 11.03 9.27
N GLY A 10 1.34 10.97 8.22
CA GLY A 10 -0.10 11.18 8.26
C GLY A 10 -0.85 10.10 9.05
N GLY A 11 -2.15 9.97 8.83
CA GLY A 11 -2.98 8.92 9.47
C GLY A 11 -2.43 7.53 9.22
N PHE A 12 -2.21 7.20 7.95
CA PHE A 12 -1.67 5.91 7.54
C PHE A 12 -0.28 5.61 8.12
N GLY A 13 0.61 6.61 8.19
CA GLY A 13 1.93 6.42 8.80
C GLY A 13 1.87 6.08 10.29
N ARG A 14 0.96 6.71 11.03
CA ARG A 14 0.76 6.40 12.47
C ARG A 14 0.13 5.02 12.69
N GLU A 15 -0.75 4.58 11.79
CA GLU A 15 -1.28 3.21 11.81
C GLU A 15 -0.16 2.20 11.50
N LEU A 16 0.62 2.43 10.45
CA LEU A 16 1.72 1.56 10.06
C LEU A 16 2.78 1.46 11.17
N LEU A 17 3.05 2.56 11.91
CA LEU A 17 3.89 2.53 13.11
C LEU A 17 3.38 1.50 14.14
N GLN A 18 2.06 1.42 14.35
CA GLN A 18 1.51 0.44 15.28
C GLN A 18 1.77 -0.99 14.77
N TRP A 19 1.62 -1.24 13.47
CA TRP A 19 1.87 -2.58 12.91
C TRP A 19 3.33 -2.98 13.00
N VAL A 20 4.25 -2.05 12.80
CA VAL A 20 5.68 -2.28 13.02
C VAL A 20 5.96 -2.62 14.49
N LYS A 21 5.31 -1.93 15.43
CA LYS A 21 5.39 -2.27 16.86
C LYS A 21 4.86 -3.68 17.14
N ASP A 22 3.76 -4.09 16.50
CA ASP A 22 3.16 -5.41 16.68
C ASP A 22 4.07 -6.51 16.11
N ILE A 23 4.69 -6.29 14.94
CA ILE A 23 5.71 -7.18 14.38
C ILE A 23 6.89 -7.30 15.36
N ASN A 24 7.42 -6.19 15.83
CA ASN A 24 8.57 -6.17 16.75
C ASN A 24 8.29 -6.82 18.12
N ARG A 25 7.04 -6.93 18.55
CA ARG A 25 6.64 -7.66 19.77
C ARG A 25 6.79 -9.18 19.61
N LEU A 26 6.57 -9.68 18.40
CA LEU A 26 6.74 -11.11 18.10
C LEU A 26 8.18 -11.44 17.76
N GLU A 27 8.78 -10.64 16.92
CA GLU A 27 10.16 -10.78 16.47
C GLU A 27 10.79 -9.39 16.37
N LYS A 28 11.81 -9.12 17.19
CA LYS A 28 12.50 -7.82 17.20
C LYS A 28 13.31 -7.63 15.92
N LYS A 29 12.65 -7.17 14.85
CA LYS A 29 13.20 -7.05 13.50
C LYS A 29 13.89 -5.71 13.27
N TRP A 30 13.29 -4.60 13.74
CA TRP A 30 13.78 -3.25 13.47
C TRP A 30 13.91 -2.38 14.72
N GLN A 31 14.86 -1.44 14.66
CA GLN A 31 14.86 -0.26 15.52
C GLN A 31 14.11 0.88 14.83
N ILE A 32 12.94 1.23 15.33
CA ILE A 32 12.13 2.32 14.75
C ILE A 32 12.84 3.65 15.06
N LYS A 33 13.10 4.46 14.02
CA LYS A 33 13.77 5.77 14.16
C LYS A 33 12.77 6.92 14.17
N GLY A 34 11.73 6.86 13.36
CA GLY A 34 10.75 7.92 13.19
C GLY A 34 10.19 7.95 11.80
N PHE A 35 9.79 9.14 11.37
CA PHE A 35 9.15 9.38 10.08
C PHE A 35 9.98 10.33 9.21
N LEU A 36 9.82 10.19 7.89
CA LEU A 36 10.11 11.25 6.94
C LEU A 36 8.79 11.75 6.35
N ASP A 37 8.64 13.06 6.30
CA ASP A 37 7.47 13.71 5.68
C ASP A 37 7.86 15.11 5.19
N ASP A 38 7.41 15.48 3.98
CA ASP A 38 7.71 16.81 3.45
C ASP A 38 6.96 17.93 4.18
N ASN A 39 5.84 17.59 4.85
CA ASN A 39 5.18 18.45 5.82
C ASN A 39 5.70 18.19 7.24
N LEU A 40 6.71 18.95 7.66
CA LEU A 40 7.33 18.80 8.96
C LEU A 40 6.38 19.05 10.16
N LYS A 41 5.19 19.62 9.92
CA LYS A 41 4.19 19.91 10.95
C LYS A 41 3.03 18.92 10.97
N VAL A 42 3.08 17.83 10.17
CA VAL A 42 1.95 16.88 10.05
C VAL A 42 1.61 16.18 11.36
N LEU A 43 2.54 16.14 12.33
CA LEU A 43 2.35 15.58 13.67
C LEU A 43 1.91 16.62 14.73
N ASP A 44 1.82 17.91 14.38
CA ASP A 44 1.40 18.95 15.32
C ASP A 44 0.01 18.61 15.90
N GLY A 45 -0.11 18.66 17.22
CA GLY A 45 -1.33 18.30 17.95
C GLY A 45 -1.67 16.81 17.96
N LYS A 46 -0.78 15.92 17.48
CA LYS A 46 -0.95 14.46 17.52
C LYS A 46 -0.06 13.84 18.59
N LYS A 47 -0.61 12.86 19.32
CA LYS A 47 0.20 12.05 20.24
C LYS A 47 0.93 10.98 19.43
N CYS A 48 2.25 11.01 19.44
CA CYS A 48 3.09 10.04 18.77
C CYS A 48 4.44 9.93 19.50
N ASP A 49 4.94 8.71 19.70
CA ASP A 49 6.21 8.48 20.42
C ASP A 49 7.44 8.80 19.56
N TYR A 50 7.24 9.00 18.25
CA TYR A 50 8.30 9.24 17.28
C TYR A 50 8.05 10.54 16.53
N GLY A 51 9.13 11.27 16.23
CA GLY A 51 9.10 12.53 15.51
C GLY A 51 9.39 12.38 14.02
N ILE A 52 9.36 13.53 13.33
CA ILE A 52 9.79 13.66 11.94
C ILE A 52 11.29 13.92 11.91
N LEU A 53 12.04 13.08 11.22
CA LEU A 53 13.50 13.14 11.09
C LEU A 53 13.93 14.16 10.03
N GLY A 54 13.09 14.39 9.03
CA GLY A 54 13.37 15.31 7.93
C GLY A 54 12.39 15.14 6.77
N LYS A 55 12.68 15.84 5.67
CA LYS A 55 11.90 15.71 4.44
C LYS A 55 12.37 14.52 3.63
N ILE A 56 11.42 13.85 2.95
CA ILE A 56 11.71 12.71 2.08
C ILE A 56 12.65 13.13 0.93
N GLN A 57 12.36 14.27 0.31
CA GLN A 57 13.11 14.77 -0.84
C GLN A 57 14.59 15.06 -0.53
N ASP A 58 14.94 15.38 0.72
CA ASP A 58 16.29 15.77 1.11
C ASP A 58 17.09 14.61 1.73
N TRP A 59 16.41 13.47 2.02
CA TRP A 59 17.03 12.37 2.75
C TRP A 59 18.07 11.62 1.92
N GLN A 60 19.17 11.30 2.57
CA GLN A 60 20.23 10.46 2.03
C GLN A 60 20.25 9.14 2.82
N PRO A 61 19.80 8.04 2.22
CA PRO A 61 19.78 6.74 2.89
C PRO A 61 21.17 6.28 3.36
N SER A 62 21.26 5.66 4.53
CA SER A 62 22.45 4.97 5.00
C SER A 62 22.30 3.45 4.82
N GLU A 63 23.41 2.72 4.82
CA GLU A 63 23.43 1.25 4.63
C GLU A 63 22.63 0.48 5.70
N ASN A 64 22.47 1.07 6.90
CA ASN A 64 21.73 0.43 8.00
C ASN A 64 20.24 0.74 7.96
N GLU A 65 19.76 1.61 7.09
CA GLU A 65 18.37 2.05 7.03
C GLU A 65 17.53 1.18 6.09
N GLU A 66 16.29 0.93 6.52
CA GLU A 66 15.21 0.39 5.71
C GLU A 66 13.98 1.31 5.80
N PHE A 67 13.24 1.42 4.71
CA PHE A 67 12.10 2.31 4.61
C PHE A 67 10.79 1.53 4.57
N ALA A 68 9.84 1.91 5.43
CA ALA A 68 8.46 1.42 5.38
C ALA A 68 7.55 2.45 4.69
N LEU A 69 6.84 2.05 3.66
CA LEU A 69 6.10 2.96 2.79
C LEU A 69 4.66 3.17 3.28
N ALA A 70 4.37 4.33 3.88
CA ALA A 70 3.06 4.70 4.40
C ALA A 70 2.39 5.80 3.55
N ILE A 71 2.45 5.66 2.23
CA ILE A 71 1.89 6.56 1.24
C ILE A 71 0.82 5.82 0.44
N ALA A 72 -0.44 6.25 0.55
CA ALA A 72 -1.55 5.58 -0.13
C ALA A 72 -1.70 6.00 -1.59
N ASN A 73 -1.36 7.26 -1.94
CA ASN A 73 -1.46 7.73 -3.33
C ASN A 73 -0.44 6.99 -4.22
N PRO A 74 -0.88 6.24 -5.26
CA PRO A 74 0.01 5.39 -6.05
C PRO A 74 1.10 6.14 -6.80
N GLN A 75 0.81 7.31 -7.37
CA GLN A 75 1.80 8.10 -8.09
C GLN A 75 2.87 8.69 -7.15
N THR A 76 2.43 9.23 -6.00
CA THR A 76 3.37 9.72 -4.98
C THR A 76 4.24 8.58 -4.44
N LYS A 77 3.63 7.41 -4.25
CA LYS A 77 4.30 6.18 -3.83
C LYS A 77 5.42 5.80 -4.80
N GLU A 78 5.14 5.74 -6.09
CA GLU A 78 6.13 5.46 -7.13
C GLU A 78 7.25 6.52 -7.15
N ASN A 79 6.91 7.80 -7.10
CA ASN A 79 7.88 8.90 -7.13
C ASN A 79 8.85 8.84 -5.95
N VAL A 80 8.33 8.67 -4.73
CA VAL A 80 9.12 8.57 -3.50
C VAL A 80 10.01 7.33 -3.51
N THR A 81 9.46 6.21 -3.96
CA THR A 81 10.22 4.95 -4.05
C THR A 81 11.39 5.09 -5.03
N ASN A 82 11.14 5.61 -6.23
CA ASN A 82 12.17 5.80 -7.24
C ASN A 82 13.27 6.77 -6.77
N LEU A 83 12.88 7.86 -6.10
CA LEU A 83 13.82 8.82 -5.52
C LEU A 83 14.77 8.15 -4.52
N LEU A 84 14.23 7.45 -3.53
CA LEU A 84 15.07 6.83 -2.49
C LEU A 84 15.87 5.64 -3.03
N LYS A 85 15.32 4.84 -3.94
CA LYS A 85 16.06 3.75 -4.60
C LYS A 85 17.24 4.29 -5.42
N SER A 86 17.08 5.40 -6.12
CA SER A 86 18.18 6.02 -6.87
C SER A 86 19.34 6.49 -5.97
N ARG A 87 19.09 6.62 -4.66
CA ARG A 87 20.06 6.97 -3.62
C ARG A 87 20.52 5.75 -2.80
N GLY A 88 20.19 4.54 -3.22
CA GLY A 88 20.56 3.30 -2.51
C GLY A 88 19.60 2.89 -1.39
N GLY A 89 18.42 3.52 -1.27
CA GLY A 89 17.42 3.17 -0.27
C GLY A 89 16.86 1.76 -0.44
N VAL A 90 16.74 1.02 0.66
CA VAL A 90 16.19 -0.32 0.75
C VAL A 90 14.82 -0.26 1.42
N PHE A 91 13.84 -1.00 0.89
CA PHE A 91 12.47 -0.98 1.39
C PHE A 91 12.13 -2.26 2.15
N ALA A 92 11.49 -2.07 3.30
CA ALA A 92 10.99 -3.16 4.13
C ALA A 92 9.61 -3.62 3.66
N GLU A 93 9.36 -4.91 3.76
CA GLU A 93 8.02 -5.47 3.72
C GLU A 93 7.38 -5.36 5.10
N ILE A 94 6.19 -4.78 5.15
CA ILE A 94 5.41 -4.63 6.39
C ILE A 94 4.18 -5.53 6.31
N ILE A 95 4.36 -6.78 6.70
CA ILE A 95 3.28 -7.77 6.75
C ILE A 95 2.88 -7.95 8.20
N HIS A 96 1.69 -7.44 8.56
CA HIS A 96 1.20 -7.57 9.93
C HIS A 96 0.99 -9.05 10.31
N PRO A 97 1.30 -9.47 11.54
CA PRO A 97 1.14 -10.87 11.96
C PRO A 97 -0.30 -11.42 11.85
N GLY A 98 -1.29 -10.54 11.84
CA GLY A 98 -2.69 -10.91 11.59
C GLY A 98 -3.09 -10.97 10.11
N ALA A 99 -2.16 -10.75 9.18
CA ALA A 99 -2.38 -10.99 7.76
C ALA A 99 -2.14 -12.45 7.43
N LYS A 100 -2.72 -12.94 6.33
CA LYS A 100 -2.56 -14.32 5.87
C LYS A 100 -2.04 -14.36 4.44
N ILE A 101 -1.00 -15.14 4.22
CA ILE A 101 -0.49 -15.47 2.90
C ILE A 101 -0.69 -16.97 2.69
N CYS A 102 -1.45 -17.32 1.64
CA CYS A 102 -1.71 -18.71 1.27
C CYS A 102 -0.60 -19.27 0.37
N ASP A 103 -0.55 -20.59 0.24
CA ASP A 103 0.42 -21.27 -0.62
C ASP A 103 0.31 -20.77 -2.08
N PHE A 104 1.44 -20.71 -2.75
CA PHE A 104 1.56 -20.30 -4.16
C PHE A 104 1.12 -18.85 -4.46
N ALA A 105 0.94 -18.01 -3.44
CA ALA A 105 0.84 -16.57 -3.63
C ALA A 105 2.25 -15.99 -3.89
N GLU A 106 2.36 -15.12 -4.90
CA GLU A 106 3.61 -14.46 -5.26
C GLU A 106 3.48 -12.95 -5.08
N TRP A 107 4.53 -12.29 -4.60
CA TRP A 107 4.55 -10.83 -4.44
C TRP A 107 5.93 -10.24 -4.67
N GLY A 108 5.96 -8.96 -5.04
CA GLY A 108 7.17 -8.17 -5.21
C GLY A 108 7.63 -7.48 -3.91
N GLU A 109 8.65 -6.65 -4.03
CA GLU A 109 9.25 -5.90 -2.90
C GLU A 109 8.29 -4.85 -2.30
N GLY A 110 8.54 -4.46 -1.06
CA GLY A 110 7.88 -3.33 -0.40
C GLY A 110 6.38 -3.52 -0.16
N LEU A 111 5.91 -4.76 -0.10
CA LEU A 111 4.51 -5.09 0.20
C LEU A 111 4.13 -4.59 1.59
N VAL A 112 2.97 -3.93 1.69
CA VAL A 112 2.36 -3.53 2.96
C VAL A 112 1.01 -4.23 3.10
N MET A 113 0.89 -5.09 4.11
CA MET A 113 -0.34 -5.82 4.44
C MET A 113 -0.87 -5.48 5.83
N TYR A 114 -2.11 -5.03 5.86
CA TYR A 114 -2.89 -4.68 7.06
C TYR A 114 -3.24 -5.93 7.89
N PRO A 115 -3.58 -5.77 9.19
CA PRO A 115 -4.26 -6.82 9.95
C PRO A 115 -5.51 -7.33 9.21
N GLY A 116 -5.63 -8.64 9.03
CA GLY A 116 -6.76 -9.26 8.31
C GLY A 116 -6.67 -9.23 6.79
N ALA A 117 -5.62 -8.65 6.21
CA ALA A 117 -5.37 -8.76 4.77
C ALA A 117 -5.02 -10.21 4.38
N VAL A 118 -5.43 -10.62 3.18
CA VAL A 118 -5.22 -12.01 2.71
C VAL A 118 -4.69 -12.02 1.28
N LEU A 119 -3.63 -12.79 1.02
CA LEU A 119 -3.25 -13.24 -0.31
C LEU A 119 -3.71 -14.68 -0.50
N ASN A 120 -4.63 -14.93 -1.44
CA ASN A 120 -5.13 -16.26 -1.74
C ASN A 120 -4.23 -17.01 -2.74
N PRO A 121 -4.40 -18.35 -2.89
CA PRO A 121 -3.52 -19.16 -3.72
C PRO A 121 -3.42 -18.67 -5.17
N ASN A 122 -2.23 -18.80 -5.75
CA ASN A 122 -1.91 -18.47 -7.15
C ASN A 122 -2.19 -16.99 -7.54
N CYS A 123 -2.37 -16.08 -6.57
CA CYS A 123 -2.40 -14.66 -6.89
C CYS A 123 -0.97 -14.13 -7.14
N GLN A 124 -0.86 -13.15 -8.03
CA GLN A 124 0.38 -12.45 -8.32
C GLN A 124 0.23 -10.98 -7.93
N VAL A 125 1.10 -10.50 -7.07
CA VAL A 125 1.09 -9.12 -6.56
C VAL A 125 2.41 -8.45 -6.91
N GLY A 126 2.34 -7.30 -7.55
CA GLY A 126 3.51 -6.53 -7.94
C GLY A 126 4.24 -5.85 -6.78
N ASN A 127 5.19 -4.98 -7.15
CA ASN A 127 6.01 -4.25 -6.20
C ASN A 127 5.24 -3.10 -5.54
N PHE A 128 5.55 -2.80 -4.28
CA PHE A 128 5.02 -1.65 -3.53
C PHE A 128 3.50 -1.59 -3.47
N VAL A 129 2.85 -2.74 -3.43
CA VAL A 129 1.40 -2.83 -3.24
C VAL A 129 1.06 -2.58 -1.78
N THR A 130 0.00 -1.81 -1.56
CA THR A 130 -0.61 -1.61 -0.24
C THR A 130 -1.95 -2.33 -0.21
N LEU A 131 -2.10 -3.28 0.70
CA LEU A 131 -3.32 -4.05 0.91
C LEU A 131 -3.83 -3.81 2.33
N LEU A 132 -4.84 -2.95 2.46
CA LEU A 132 -5.55 -2.72 3.71
C LEU A 132 -6.64 -3.79 3.85
N ALA A 133 -7.01 -4.19 5.02
CA ALA A 133 -8.05 -5.16 5.43
C ALA A 133 -8.95 -5.73 4.29
N SER A 134 -8.35 -6.24 3.24
CA SER A 134 -8.98 -6.80 2.04
C SER A 134 -8.27 -8.08 1.61
N ALA A 135 -8.92 -8.85 0.75
CA ALA A 135 -8.33 -10.06 0.20
C ALA A 135 -8.03 -9.91 -1.31
N VAL A 136 -6.82 -10.30 -1.71
CA VAL A 136 -6.51 -10.57 -3.12
C VAL A 136 -6.98 -11.99 -3.40
N PRO A 137 -7.97 -12.20 -4.32
CA PRO A 137 -8.52 -13.51 -4.60
C PRO A 137 -7.54 -14.40 -5.37
N HIS A 138 -7.85 -15.69 -5.42
CA HIS A 138 -7.08 -16.66 -6.21
C HIS A 138 -7.04 -16.27 -7.70
N ASP A 139 -5.92 -16.56 -8.37
CA ASP A 139 -5.68 -16.29 -9.78
C ASP A 139 -5.74 -14.81 -10.20
N ALA A 140 -5.77 -13.89 -9.21
CA ALA A 140 -5.75 -12.46 -9.47
C ALA A 140 -4.35 -11.96 -9.78
N VAL A 141 -4.26 -10.89 -10.58
CA VAL A 141 -3.00 -10.20 -10.90
C VAL A 141 -3.13 -8.74 -10.50
N ILE A 142 -2.27 -8.31 -9.59
CA ILE A 142 -2.20 -6.93 -9.07
C ILE A 142 -0.89 -6.32 -9.53
N GLY A 143 -0.95 -5.21 -10.24
CA GLY A 143 0.21 -4.49 -10.74
C GLY A 143 0.98 -3.72 -9.66
N ASP A 144 2.12 -3.16 -10.04
CA ASP A 144 2.97 -2.37 -9.14
C ASP A 144 2.27 -1.12 -8.62
N PHE A 145 2.62 -0.71 -7.42
CA PHE A 145 2.16 0.52 -6.76
C PHE A 145 0.64 0.61 -6.55
N VAL A 146 -0.10 -0.47 -6.73
CA VAL A 146 -1.55 -0.49 -6.47
C VAL A 146 -1.82 -0.26 -4.98
N THR A 147 -2.88 0.49 -4.71
CA THR A 147 -3.46 0.61 -3.36
C THR A 147 -4.87 0.03 -3.37
N ILE A 148 -5.08 -0.98 -2.53
CA ILE A 148 -6.39 -1.59 -2.26
C ILE A 148 -6.76 -1.22 -0.83
N SER A 149 -7.74 -0.33 -0.70
CA SER A 149 -8.23 0.13 0.61
C SER A 149 -9.04 -0.95 1.32
N SER A 150 -9.59 -0.61 2.48
CA SER A 150 -10.25 -1.58 3.36
C SER A 150 -11.58 -2.09 2.79
N ASN A 151 -11.88 -3.36 3.08
CA ASN A 151 -13.15 -4.01 2.75
C ASN A 151 -13.50 -4.02 1.26
N CYS A 152 -12.50 -3.99 0.38
CA CYS A 152 -12.75 -4.17 -1.04
C CYS A 152 -13.15 -5.60 -1.35
N GLY A 153 -14.21 -5.77 -2.14
CA GLY A 153 -14.73 -7.05 -2.62
C GLY A 153 -14.12 -7.41 -3.97
N LEU A 154 -12.90 -7.96 -3.98
CA LEU A 154 -12.28 -8.48 -5.20
C LEU A 154 -12.69 -9.93 -5.40
N THR A 155 -12.95 -10.30 -6.64
CA THR A 155 -13.38 -11.65 -6.98
C THR A 155 -12.36 -12.34 -7.90
N ARG A 156 -12.52 -13.65 -8.12
CA ARG A 156 -11.53 -14.48 -8.84
C ARG A 156 -11.07 -13.87 -10.16
N GLY A 157 -9.79 -14.04 -10.49
CA GLY A 157 -9.21 -13.74 -11.80
C GLY A 157 -9.22 -12.25 -12.18
N VAL A 158 -9.49 -11.32 -11.24
CA VAL A 158 -9.42 -9.88 -11.51
C VAL A 158 -8.00 -9.47 -11.86
N ARG A 159 -7.87 -8.46 -12.72
CA ARG A 159 -6.59 -7.88 -13.09
C ARG A 159 -6.59 -6.38 -12.80
N ILE A 160 -5.74 -5.97 -11.87
CA ILE A 160 -5.62 -4.57 -11.46
C ILE A 160 -4.31 -4.02 -12.01
N GLY A 161 -4.40 -3.02 -12.87
CA GLY A 161 -3.25 -2.40 -13.54
C GLY A 161 -2.41 -1.56 -12.57
N LYS A 162 -1.17 -1.29 -12.98
CA LYS A 162 -0.20 -0.48 -12.24
C LYS A 162 -0.82 0.83 -11.76
N ARG A 163 -0.47 1.26 -10.54
CA ARG A 163 -0.93 2.50 -9.91
C ARG A 163 -2.46 2.67 -9.81
N ALA A 164 -3.24 1.63 -9.99
CA ALA A 164 -4.67 1.74 -9.72
C ALA A 164 -4.94 1.93 -8.22
N PHE A 165 -5.99 2.66 -7.93
CA PHE A 165 -6.47 2.90 -6.56
C PHE A 165 -7.90 2.39 -6.42
N LEU A 166 -8.12 1.48 -5.49
CA LEU A 166 -9.45 1.01 -5.11
C LEU A 166 -9.77 1.56 -3.72
N ALA A 167 -10.75 2.46 -3.65
CA ALA A 167 -11.19 3.04 -2.39
C ALA A 167 -12.03 2.05 -1.56
N ASP A 168 -12.25 2.37 -0.29
CA ASP A 168 -12.94 1.48 0.65
C ASP A 168 -14.26 0.96 0.09
N HIS A 169 -14.55 -0.33 0.35
CA HIS A 169 -15.76 -1.02 -0.10
C HIS A 169 -15.97 -1.09 -1.62
N ALA A 170 -14.96 -0.82 -2.43
CA ALA A 170 -15.04 -1.04 -3.88
C ALA A 170 -15.17 -2.54 -4.17
N CYS A 171 -16.11 -2.91 -5.04
CA CYS A 171 -16.34 -4.29 -5.46
C CYS A 171 -16.04 -4.45 -6.95
N VAL A 172 -15.34 -5.53 -7.33
CA VAL A 172 -15.01 -5.85 -8.73
C VAL A 172 -15.47 -7.26 -9.05
N LEU A 173 -16.32 -7.39 -10.09
CA LEU A 173 -16.84 -8.69 -10.53
C LEU A 173 -15.74 -9.59 -11.11
N PRO A 174 -15.97 -10.93 -11.19
CA PRO A 174 -14.98 -11.89 -11.67
C PRO A 174 -14.42 -11.54 -13.05
N GLU A 175 -13.10 -11.78 -13.22
CA GLU A 175 -12.40 -11.66 -14.49
C GLU A 175 -12.36 -10.24 -15.09
N HIS A 176 -12.82 -9.23 -14.35
CA HIS A 176 -12.78 -7.84 -14.79
C HIS A 176 -11.41 -7.21 -14.62
N LYS A 177 -11.16 -6.20 -15.45
CA LYS A 177 -9.90 -5.47 -15.49
C LYS A 177 -10.10 -4.03 -15.02
N ILE A 178 -9.23 -3.59 -14.13
CA ILE A 178 -9.06 -2.18 -13.76
C ILE A 178 -7.77 -1.72 -14.44
N GLY A 179 -7.84 -0.72 -15.30
CA GLY A 179 -6.70 -0.22 -16.05
C GLY A 179 -5.66 0.47 -15.17
N GLU A 180 -4.47 0.67 -15.73
CA GLU A 180 -3.40 1.44 -15.09
C GLU A 180 -3.89 2.85 -14.74
N ASP A 181 -3.45 3.42 -13.60
CA ASP A 181 -3.85 4.75 -13.11
C ASP A 181 -5.37 4.94 -12.90
N ALA A 182 -6.16 3.87 -12.96
CA ALA A 182 -7.59 3.99 -12.73
C ALA A 182 -7.91 4.18 -11.24
N TYR A 183 -8.97 4.91 -10.97
CA TYR A 183 -9.49 5.13 -9.62
C TYR A 183 -10.90 4.55 -9.51
N VAL A 184 -11.09 3.63 -8.57
CA VAL A 184 -12.40 3.07 -8.23
C VAL A 184 -12.87 3.71 -6.92
N GLY A 185 -13.93 4.50 -7.00
CA GLY A 185 -14.44 5.26 -5.86
C GLY A 185 -15.04 4.37 -4.76
N MET A 186 -15.15 4.94 -3.57
CA MET A 186 -15.68 4.26 -2.39
C MET A 186 -17.09 3.68 -2.66
N GLY A 187 -17.32 2.43 -2.25
CA GLY A 187 -18.61 1.74 -2.40
C GLY A 187 -19.03 1.44 -3.84
N SER A 188 -18.15 1.61 -4.81
CA SER A 188 -18.45 1.35 -6.22
C SER A 188 -18.53 -0.13 -6.55
N VAL A 189 -19.46 -0.51 -7.42
CA VAL A 189 -19.59 -1.88 -7.93
C VAL A 189 -19.22 -1.92 -9.41
N VAL A 190 -18.03 -2.42 -9.70
CA VAL A 190 -17.49 -2.51 -11.07
C VAL A 190 -18.04 -3.75 -11.76
N VAL A 191 -18.91 -3.52 -12.74
CA VAL A 191 -19.58 -4.56 -13.56
C VAL A 191 -19.10 -4.56 -15.01
N ARG A 192 -18.06 -3.79 -15.35
CA ARG A 192 -17.40 -3.71 -16.65
C ARG A 192 -15.95 -3.31 -16.44
N ASN A 193 -15.09 -3.64 -17.40
CA ASN A 193 -13.68 -3.21 -17.35
C ASN A 193 -13.58 -1.68 -17.25
N VAL A 194 -12.64 -1.23 -16.41
CA VAL A 194 -12.33 0.19 -16.24
C VAL A 194 -11.11 0.51 -17.10
N PRO A 195 -11.22 1.45 -18.06
CA PRO A 195 -10.06 1.85 -18.86
C PRO A 195 -8.97 2.54 -18.02
N ALA A 196 -7.73 2.52 -18.54
CA ALA A 196 -6.60 3.21 -17.91
C ALA A 196 -6.89 4.71 -17.70
N GLY A 197 -6.44 5.25 -16.58
CA GLY A 197 -6.57 6.65 -16.19
C GLY A 197 -8.00 7.12 -15.89
N LYS A 198 -9.00 6.23 -15.93
CA LYS A 198 -10.39 6.64 -15.67
C LYS A 198 -10.75 6.52 -14.19
N LYS A 199 -11.62 7.43 -13.75
CA LYS A 199 -12.25 7.39 -12.44
C LYS A 199 -13.68 6.86 -12.59
N VAL A 200 -14.05 5.90 -11.74
CA VAL A 200 -15.40 5.32 -11.73
C VAL A 200 -16.01 5.37 -10.36
N PHE A 201 -17.33 5.66 -10.30
CA PHE A 201 -18.10 5.72 -9.06
C PHE A 201 -19.49 5.13 -9.24
N GLY A 202 -20.07 4.66 -8.14
CA GLY A 202 -21.47 4.26 -8.02
C GLY A 202 -21.73 2.76 -8.15
N ASN A 203 -22.98 2.39 -8.01
CA ASN A 203 -23.50 1.02 -8.16
C ASN A 203 -24.66 1.01 -9.15
N PRO A 204 -24.47 0.50 -10.37
CA PRO A 204 -23.19 0.06 -10.95
C PRO A 204 -22.23 1.24 -11.24
N ALA A 205 -20.93 0.98 -11.18
CA ALA A 205 -19.90 1.99 -11.40
C ALA A 205 -19.96 2.57 -12.82
N ARG A 206 -19.80 3.89 -12.91
CA ARG A 206 -19.75 4.66 -14.17
C ARG A 206 -18.54 5.56 -14.18
N VAL A 207 -17.97 5.78 -15.35
CA VAL A 207 -16.92 6.78 -15.55
C VAL A 207 -17.47 8.14 -15.18
N ILE A 208 -16.69 8.89 -14.42
CA ILE A 208 -16.95 10.31 -14.14
C ILE A 208 -15.76 11.15 -14.60
N ASP A 209 -16.03 12.29 -15.14
CA ASP A 209 -15.04 13.32 -15.48
C ASP A 209 -14.98 14.30 -14.30
N LEU A 210 -13.91 14.19 -13.46
CA LEU A 210 -13.61 15.06 -12.32
C LEU A 210 -12.41 15.94 -12.65
#